data_b5d59a25c54c771006702163202f4899
#
_entry.id   b5d59a25c54c771006702163202f4899
#
_cell.length_a   1.000
_cell.length_b   1.000
_cell.length_c   1.000
_cell.angle_alpha   90.00
_cell.angle_beta   90.00
_cell.angle_gamma   90.00
#
_symmetry.space_group_name_H-M   'P 1'
#
loop_
_entity.id
_entity.type
_entity.pdbx_description
1 polymer ?
#
loop_
_entity_poly.entity_id
_entity_poly.type
_entity_poly.pdbx_seq_one_letter_code
_entity_poly.pdbx_strand_id
1 'polypeptide(L)'
;MFLDRVKIWVRAGDGGDGAATFRQEAHVPRGGPDGGDGGRGGSIYLRVDAGQTTLRDFTQKRHYKATPGGRGTRARRHGRAGDDLVLDVPPGTAVYADETGELLADLVAVGQNAIVARGGRGGLGNTHFKSATHQAPKHAQKGEPGSEAWLRLELRLIADVGLVGLPNAGKSTLLAAVTSAQPKIADYPFTTLEPNLGVMDLGDDDERRPTIADVPGLIEGASSGAGLGHAFLRHVERTRVLVHVVDGSSRDPDWEYDVIRDELRAHDPALLDKPMLVAFNKIDLPTAQAAWPAFEHARAKEKVGAVAISAQLGDGIAAFRDRVAAMLPDATDLAAPPEPAGVVVHRIEAMTDGFSLDRDADGVVRVRGRRIERSAAQTNFDVEESAERFQRELARLGIDRELRRAGIAAGDLVRIGSVELEWEAQPWERV
;
A
#
# COMPACT_ATOMS: atom_id res chain seq x y z
N MET A 1 15.67 17.01 3.20
CA MET A 1 15.24 16.07 4.25
C MET A 1 14.38 15.03 3.52
N PHE A 2 14.86 13.80 3.38
CA PHE A 2 14.09 12.69 2.88
C PHE A 2 13.15 12.25 3.99
N LEU A 3 11.89 12.05 3.68
CA LEU A 3 10.90 11.61 4.64
C LEU A 3 10.37 10.24 4.20
N ASP A 4 10.74 9.22 4.97
CA ASP A 4 10.51 7.82 4.61
C ASP A 4 9.28 7.22 5.27
N ARG A 5 8.70 7.93 6.23
CA ARG A 5 7.50 7.51 6.93
C ARG A 5 6.57 8.70 7.16
N VAL A 6 5.30 8.52 6.79
CA VAL A 6 4.27 9.52 7.02
C VAL A 6 2.95 8.84 7.40
N LYS A 7 2.21 9.49 8.28
CA LYS A 7 0.86 9.09 8.66
C LYS A 7 -0.14 10.02 8.00
N ILE A 8 -1.10 9.46 7.29
CA ILE A 8 -2.18 10.17 6.62
C ILE A 8 -3.54 9.61 7.03
N TRP A 9 -4.53 10.47 7.07
CA TRP A 9 -5.91 10.07 7.24
C TRP A 9 -6.64 10.16 5.90
N VAL A 10 -7.33 9.09 5.54
CA VAL A 10 -8.09 8.97 4.30
C VAL A 10 -9.56 8.74 4.64
N ARG A 11 -10.46 9.43 3.94
CA ARG A 11 -11.89 9.19 4.00
C ARG A 11 -12.47 9.19 2.60
N ALA A 12 -13.03 8.09 2.19
CA ALA A 12 -13.77 8.00 0.95
C ALA A 12 -15.07 8.79 1.03
N GLY A 13 -15.65 9.11 -0.11
CA GLY A 13 -16.92 9.81 -0.20
C GLY A 13 -18.08 8.94 0.27
N ASP A 14 -19.00 9.54 1.00
CA ASP A 14 -20.26 8.89 1.35
C ASP A 14 -21.13 8.72 0.10
N GLY A 15 -21.93 7.67 0.02
CA GLY A 15 -22.96 7.52 -0.99
C GLY A 15 -24.06 8.57 -0.81
N GLY A 16 -24.64 9.02 -1.91
CA GLY A 16 -25.80 9.91 -1.86
C GLY A 16 -27.08 9.17 -1.43
N ASP A 17 -28.01 9.86 -0.79
CA ASP A 17 -29.28 9.28 -0.41
C ASP A 17 -30.19 9.04 -1.63
N GLY A 18 -30.97 7.98 -1.61
CA GLY A 18 -32.10 7.79 -2.53
C GLY A 18 -33.22 8.77 -2.25
N ALA A 19 -34.03 9.04 -3.25
CA ALA A 19 -35.20 9.94 -3.11
C ALA A 19 -36.49 9.14 -2.85
N ALA A 20 -37.32 9.66 -1.94
CA ALA A 20 -38.67 9.16 -1.70
C ALA A 20 -39.70 10.18 -2.29
N THR A 21 -39.77 10.26 -3.60
CA THR A 21 -40.63 11.20 -4.31
C THR A 21 -41.74 10.51 -5.12
N PHE A 22 -42.78 11.24 -5.43
CA PHE A 22 -43.91 10.75 -6.21
C PHE A 22 -44.14 11.65 -7.42
N ARG A 23 -44.60 11.05 -8.51
CA ARG A 23 -44.92 11.73 -9.76
C ARG A 23 -46.06 12.71 -9.51
N GLN A 24 -45.84 13.95 -9.88
CA GLN A 24 -46.85 15.02 -9.80
C GLN A 24 -47.04 15.62 -11.18
N GLU A 25 -48.18 15.31 -11.81
CA GLU A 25 -48.58 15.86 -13.13
C GLU A 25 -49.98 16.34 -13.08
N ALA A 26 -50.31 17.31 -13.96
CA ALA A 26 -51.69 17.76 -14.13
C ALA A 26 -52.56 16.56 -14.49
N HIS A 27 -53.72 16.46 -13.85
CA HIS A 27 -54.70 15.38 -14.03
C HIS A 27 -54.25 13.96 -13.54
N VAL A 28 -53.11 13.84 -12.83
CA VAL A 28 -52.68 12.58 -12.20
C VAL A 28 -52.58 12.75 -10.68
N PRO A 29 -53.69 12.71 -9.93
CA PRO A 29 -53.69 13.04 -8.49
C PRO A 29 -52.96 11.98 -7.62
N ARG A 30 -52.74 10.76 -8.13
CA ARG A 30 -52.04 9.66 -7.43
C ARG A 30 -50.95 9.10 -8.31
N GLY A 31 -49.90 9.92 -8.57
CA GLY A 31 -48.71 9.45 -9.25
C GLY A 31 -47.95 8.39 -8.45
N GLY A 32 -47.41 7.40 -9.13
CA GLY A 32 -46.55 6.36 -8.48
C GLY A 32 -45.20 6.90 -7.98
N PRO A 33 -44.41 6.06 -7.30
CA PRO A 33 -43.08 6.45 -6.84
C PRO A 33 -42.20 6.77 -8.06
N ASP A 34 -41.42 7.86 -7.95
CA ASP A 34 -40.54 8.36 -9.01
C ASP A 34 -39.16 8.80 -8.51
N GLY A 35 -38.82 8.44 -7.26
CA GLY A 35 -37.53 8.77 -6.68
C GLY A 35 -36.39 8.02 -7.34
N GLY A 36 -35.32 8.74 -7.70
CA GLY A 36 -34.08 8.19 -8.22
C GLY A 36 -33.14 7.74 -7.11
N ASP A 37 -32.13 6.95 -7.49
CA ASP A 37 -31.11 6.46 -6.55
C ASP A 37 -30.05 7.53 -6.29
N GLY A 38 -29.41 7.46 -5.14
CA GLY A 38 -28.19 8.24 -4.87
C GLY A 38 -27.00 7.77 -5.69
N GLY A 39 -26.06 8.65 -5.94
CA GLY A 39 -24.78 8.33 -6.58
C GLY A 39 -23.82 7.65 -5.61
N ARG A 40 -22.88 6.85 -6.12
CA ARG A 40 -21.80 6.31 -5.29
C ARG A 40 -20.87 7.43 -4.82
N GLY A 41 -20.25 7.30 -3.66
CA GLY A 41 -19.13 8.15 -3.24
C GLY A 41 -17.84 7.79 -3.98
N GLY A 42 -16.93 8.75 -4.08
CA GLY A 42 -15.60 8.55 -4.66
C GLY A 42 -14.72 7.68 -3.75
N SER A 43 -13.88 6.84 -4.34
CA SER A 43 -12.88 6.05 -3.64
C SER A 43 -11.53 6.78 -3.61
N ILE A 44 -10.62 6.36 -2.72
CA ILE A 44 -9.24 6.88 -2.67
C ILE A 44 -8.30 5.77 -3.11
N TYR A 45 -7.44 6.11 -4.06
CA TYR A 45 -6.40 5.25 -4.61
C TYR A 45 -5.03 5.83 -4.30
N LEU A 46 -4.09 4.97 -4.00
CA LEU A 46 -2.66 5.27 -4.09
C LEU A 46 -2.16 4.72 -5.42
N ARG A 47 -1.40 5.51 -6.17
CA ARG A 47 -0.83 5.12 -7.47
C ARG A 47 0.66 5.41 -7.49
N VAL A 48 1.45 4.46 -7.98
CA VAL A 48 2.89 4.65 -8.15
C VAL A 48 3.17 5.55 -9.34
N ASP A 49 3.88 6.64 -9.08
CA ASP A 49 4.37 7.56 -10.10
C ASP A 49 5.91 7.63 -10.04
N ALA A 50 6.56 7.38 -11.18
CA ALA A 50 8.02 7.45 -11.31
C ALA A 50 8.58 8.87 -11.06
N GLY A 51 7.77 9.91 -11.27
CA GLY A 51 8.14 11.30 -10.98
C GLY A 51 8.21 11.63 -9.50
N GLN A 52 7.62 10.79 -8.63
CA GLN A 52 7.65 10.95 -7.19
C GLN A 52 8.86 10.21 -6.59
N THR A 53 9.69 10.91 -5.84
CA THR A 53 10.88 10.33 -5.19
C THR A 53 10.83 10.37 -3.66
N THR A 54 9.80 10.99 -3.07
CA THR A 54 9.71 11.24 -1.62
C THR A 54 8.26 11.35 -1.17
N LEU A 55 8.00 11.00 0.09
CA LEU A 55 6.69 11.18 0.74
C LEU A 55 6.49 12.59 1.33
N ARG A 56 7.33 13.57 0.98
CA ARG A 56 7.32 14.91 1.57
C ARG A 56 5.98 15.63 1.44
N ASP A 57 5.31 15.49 0.31
CA ASP A 57 4.03 16.17 0.05
C ASP A 57 2.94 15.76 1.04
N PHE A 58 3.00 14.51 1.50
CA PHE A 58 2.08 13.97 2.50
C PHE A 58 2.30 14.53 3.91
N THR A 59 3.41 15.21 4.18
CA THR A 59 3.61 15.90 5.47
C THR A 59 2.89 17.22 5.55
N GLN A 60 2.77 17.91 4.41
CA GLN A 60 2.09 19.19 4.33
C GLN A 60 0.57 19.02 4.45
N LYS A 61 0.05 17.99 3.79
CA LYS A 61 -1.36 17.65 3.82
C LYS A 61 -1.53 16.21 4.31
N ARG A 62 -2.15 16.04 5.47
CA ARG A 62 -2.33 14.72 6.11
C ARG A 62 -3.75 14.17 6.02
N HIS A 63 -4.71 14.96 5.57
CA HIS A 63 -6.12 14.58 5.49
C HIS A 63 -6.59 14.63 4.06
N TYR A 64 -7.06 13.50 3.57
CA TYR A 64 -7.55 13.33 2.20
C TYR A 64 -8.99 12.85 2.23
N LYS A 65 -9.86 13.57 1.53
CA LYS A 65 -11.27 13.23 1.41
C LYS A 65 -11.65 13.15 -0.07
N ALA A 66 -12.32 12.07 -0.47
CA ALA A 66 -12.93 11.96 -1.78
C ALA A 66 -14.35 12.60 -1.77
N THR A 67 -14.87 12.86 -2.95
CA THR A 67 -16.16 13.55 -3.13
C THR A 67 -17.33 12.63 -2.79
N PRO A 68 -18.34 13.07 -2.03
CA PRO A 68 -19.53 12.28 -1.80
C PRO A 68 -20.38 12.15 -3.07
N GLY A 69 -21.21 11.14 -3.13
CA GLY A 69 -22.22 10.95 -4.15
C GLY A 69 -23.37 11.95 -4.00
N GLY A 70 -23.93 12.37 -5.13
CA GLY A 70 -25.11 13.22 -5.17
C GLY A 70 -26.38 12.48 -4.73
N ARG A 71 -27.33 13.20 -4.15
CA ARG A 71 -28.64 12.64 -3.79
C ARG A 71 -29.47 12.35 -5.05
N GLY A 72 -30.27 11.29 -5.01
CA GLY A 72 -31.31 11.03 -5.98
C GLY A 72 -32.38 12.13 -5.96
N THR A 73 -33.05 12.34 -7.08
CA THR A 73 -34.09 13.37 -7.20
C THR A 73 -35.35 12.81 -7.88
N ARG A 74 -36.35 13.70 -8.10
CA ARG A 74 -37.60 13.37 -8.78
C ARG A 74 -37.37 12.87 -10.22
N ALA A 75 -38.39 12.26 -10.79
CA ALA A 75 -38.40 11.77 -12.17
C ALA A 75 -37.31 10.74 -12.44
N ARG A 76 -37.02 9.89 -11.44
CA ARG A 76 -36.02 8.83 -11.48
C ARG A 76 -34.60 9.31 -11.83
N ARG A 77 -34.28 10.55 -11.53
CA ARG A 77 -32.94 11.08 -11.77
C ARG A 77 -32.01 10.61 -10.66
N HIS A 78 -31.02 9.80 -11.06
CA HIS A 78 -30.00 9.33 -10.15
C HIS A 78 -29.02 10.46 -9.77
N GLY A 79 -28.50 10.40 -8.57
CA GLY A 79 -27.43 11.28 -8.11
C GLY A 79 -26.13 11.07 -8.89
N ARG A 80 -25.34 12.11 -9.09
CA ARG A 80 -24.02 12.01 -9.69
C ARG A 80 -23.11 11.20 -8.79
N ALA A 81 -22.27 10.31 -9.38
CA ALA A 81 -21.21 9.65 -8.66
C ALA A 81 -20.15 10.67 -8.19
N GLY A 82 -19.62 10.48 -6.99
CA GLY A 82 -18.47 11.23 -6.51
C GLY A 82 -17.22 10.87 -7.30
N ASP A 83 -16.35 11.87 -7.46
CA ASP A 83 -15.09 11.68 -8.17
C ASP A 83 -14.09 10.94 -7.26
N ASP A 84 -13.39 9.96 -7.83
CA ASP A 84 -12.34 9.22 -7.15
C ASP A 84 -11.11 10.12 -6.95
N LEU A 85 -10.42 9.96 -5.84
CA LEU A 85 -9.18 10.68 -5.52
C LEU A 85 -7.99 9.77 -5.70
N VAL A 86 -7.07 10.15 -6.58
CA VAL A 86 -5.79 9.45 -6.77
C VAL A 86 -4.70 10.24 -6.09
N LEU A 87 -3.90 9.56 -5.28
CA LEU A 87 -2.73 10.10 -4.59
C LEU A 87 -1.50 9.40 -5.15
N ASP A 88 -0.62 10.17 -5.76
CA ASP A 88 0.60 9.65 -6.35
C ASP A 88 1.67 9.45 -5.28
N VAL A 89 2.28 8.26 -5.27
CA VAL A 89 3.30 7.84 -4.31
C VAL A 89 4.54 7.34 -5.06
N PRO A 90 5.74 7.46 -4.46
CA PRO A 90 6.95 6.93 -5.05
C PRO A 90 6.94 5.40 -5.13
N PRO A 91 7.70 4.81 -6.08
CA PRO A 91 7.94 3.37 -6.12
C PRO A 91 8.52 2.86 -4.81
N GLY A 92 8.10 1.66 -4.38
CA GLY A 92 8.53 1.07 -3.11
C GLY A 92 7.82 1.60 -1.87
N THR A 93 6.64 2.21 -2.03
CA THR A 93 5.81 2.64 -0.91
C THR A 93 5.02 1.47 -0.34
N ALA A 94 5.31 1.09 0.90
CA ALA A 94 4.50 0.15 1.68
C ALA A 94 3.42 0.90 2.46
N VAL A 95 2.20 0.39 2.42
CA VAL A 95 1.01 0.98 3.03
C VAL A 95 0.52 0.10 4.16
N TYR A 96 0.46 0.63 5.36
CA TYR A 96 -0.02 -0.10 6.54
C TYR A 96 -1.27 0.56 7.10
N ALA A 97 -2.18 -0.26 7.64
CA ALA A 97 -3.20 0.22 8.56
C ALA A 97 -2.51 0.66 9.86
N ASP A 98 -2.67 1.91 10.26
CA ASP A 98 -1.94 2.46 11.43
C ASP A 98 -2.38 1.81 12.75
N GLU A 99 -3.67 1.45 12.87
CA GLU A 99 -4.24 0.86 14.08
C GLU A 99 -3.80 -0.59 14.31
N THR A 100 -3.77 -1.39 13.24
CA THR A 100 -3.46 -2.83 13.33
C THR A 100 -2.02 -3.16 12.99
N GLY A 101 -1.32 -2.25 12.31
CA GLY A 101 0.02 -2.50 11.75
C GLY A 101 0.01 -3.45 10.55
N GLU A 102 -1.16 -3.84 10.04
CA GLU A 102 -1.32 -4.75 8.91
C GLU A 102 -0.84 -4.10 7.61
N LEU A 103 -0.09 -4.85 6.78
CA LEU A 103 0.30 -4.41 5.46
C LEU A 103 -0.89 -4.50 4.50
N LEU A 104 -1.37 -3.35 4.03
CA LEU A 104 -2.51 -3.24 3.11
C LEU A 104 -2.09 -3.34 1.64
N ALA A 105 -0.93 -2.77 1.30
CA ALA A 105 -0.39 -2.80 -0.05
C ALA A 105 1.13 -2.58 -0.04
N ASP A 106 1.81 -3.19 -1.01
CA ASP A 106 3.22 -2.92 -1.34
C ASP A 106 3.27 -2.44 -2.79
N LEU A 107 3.57 -1.16 -2.97
CA LEU A 107 3.46 -0.43 -4.23
C LEU A 107 4.85 -0.25 -4.84
N VAL A 108 5.26 -1.17 -5.70
CA VAL A 108 6.62 -1.25 -6.25
C VAL A 108 6.68 -0.82 -7.71
N ALA A 109 5.74 -1.29 -8.56
CA ALA A 109 5.79 -1.07 -9.99
C ALA A 109 5.12 0.26 -10.40
N VAL A 110 5.74 0.99 -11.31
CA VAL A 110 5.17 2.23 -11.87
C VAL A 110 3.79 1.96 -12.48
N GLY A 111 2.82 2.82 -12.18
CA GLY A 111 1.43 2.64 -12.61
C GLY A 111 0.61 1.67 -11.75
N GLN A 112 1.24 0.90 -10.85
CA GLN A 112 0.53 0.06 -9.88
C GLN A 112 -0.36 0.94 -9.01
N ASN A 113 -1.58 0.48 -8.72
CA ASN A 113 -2.51 1.20 -7.87
C ASN A 113 -3.15 0.27 -6.83
N ALA A 114 -3.54 0.86 -5.70
CA ALA A 114 -4.26 0.18 -4.64
C ALA A 114 -5.41 1.05 -4.12
N ILE A 115 -6.56 0.43 -3.86
CA ILE A 115 -7.68 1.12 -3.21
C ILE A 115 -7.42 1.12 -1.71
N VAL A 116 -7.28 2.30 -1.11
CA VAL A 116 -7.04 2.44 0.33
C VAL A 116 -8.28 2.89 1.11
N ALA A 117 -9.25 3.49 0.44
CA ALA A 117 -10.55 3.76 1.03
C ALA A 117 -11.65 3.63 -0.05
N ARG A 118 -12.69 2.86 0.25
CA ARG A 118 -13.80 2.61 -0.69
C ARG A 118 -14.94 3.58 -0.45
N GLY A 119 -15.42 4.20 -1.54
CA GLY A 119 -16.62 5.04 -1.52
C GLY A 119 -17.87 4.26 -1.16
N GLY A 120 -18.76 4.92 -0.41
CA GLY A 120 -20.04 4.38 -0.04
C GLY A 120 -20.95 4.17 -1.24
N ARG A 121 -21.84 3.19 -1.19
CA ARG A 121 -22.84 2.97 -2.22
C ARG A 121 -23.97 4.00 -2.08
N GLY A 122 -24.52 4.44 -3.21
CA GLY A 122 -25.73 5.25 -3.21
C GLY A 122 -26.94 4.47 -2.68
N GLY A 123 -27.81 5.16 -1.93
CA GLY A 123 -29.05 4.61 -1.43
C GLY A 123 -30.08 4.44 -2.56
N LEU A 124 -30.89 3.40 -2.49
CA LEU A 124 -31.94 3.15 -3.47
C LEU A 124 -33.14 4.09 -3.28
N GLY A 125 -33.68 4.63 -4.37
CA GLY A 125 -34.90 5.42 -4.38
C GLY A 125 -36.17 4.57 -4.13
N ASN A 126 -37.28 5.24 -3.80
CA ASN A 126 -38.52 4.55 -3.47
C ASN A 126 -39.11 3.73 -4.62
N THR A 127 -38.69 3.93 -5.85
CA THR A 127 -39.12 3.13 -7.00
C THR A 127 -38.74 1.65 -6.86
N HIS A 128 -37.64 1.33 -6.18
CA HIS A 128 -37.15 -0.05 -5.95
C HIS A 128 -37.99 -0.81 -4.91
N PHE A 129 -38.77 -0.12 -4.07
CA PHE A 129 -39.55 -0.72 -2.99
C PHE A 129 -41.00 -0.90 -3.35
N LYS A 130 -41.39 -0.59 -4.59
CA LYS A 130 -42.72 -0.83 -5.09
C LYS A 130 -42.95 -2.34 -5.25
N SER A 131 -44.07 -2.81 -4.70
CA SER A 131 -44.53 -4.19 -4.85
C SER A 131 -46.03 -4.24 -5.17
N ALA A 132 -46.57 -5.44 -5.46
CA ALA A 132 -48.00 -5.62 -5.76
C ALA A 132 -48.89 -5.20 -4.57
N THR A 133 -48.41 -5.45 -3.34
CA THR A 133 -49.12 -5.12 -2.10
C THR A 133 -48.78 -3.73 -1.57
N HIS A 134 -47.65 -3.15 -2.00
CA HIS A 134 -47.18 -1.83 -1.56
C HIS A 134 -46.82 -0.97 -2.75
N GLN A 135 -47.80 -0.28 -3.32
CA GLN A 135 -47.63 0.46 -4.58
C GLN A 135 -47.07 1.88 -4.42
N ALA A 136 -47.08 2.44 -3.20
CA ALA A 136 -46.65 3.82 -2.91
C ALA A 136 -45.70 3.90 -1.72
N PRO A 137 -44.47 3.25 -1.78
CA PRO A 137 -43.52 3.30 -0.71
C PRO A 137 -43.04 4.74 -0.46
N LYS A 138 -43.09 5.16 0.81
CA LYS A 138 -42.72 6.52 1.25
C LYS A 138 -41.29 6.61 1.72
N HIS A 139 -40.55 5.49 1.69
CA HIS A 139 -39.17 5.42 2.14
C HIS A 139 -38.19 5.25 0.98
N ALA A 140 -36.96 5.66 1.20
CA ALA A 140 -35.79 5.41 0.37
C ALA A 140 -34.62 5.07 1.29
N GLN A 141 -33.57 4.46 0.75
CA GLN A 141 -32.36 4.17 1.50
C GLN A 141 -31.46 5.41 1.61
N LYS A 142 -30.80 5.56 2.75
CA LYS A 142 -29.67 6.48 2.90
C LYS A 142 -28.47 5.95 2.12
N GLY A 143 -27.56 6.83 1.74
CA GLY A 143 -26.27 6.44 1.20
C GLY A 143 -25.42 5.70 2.25
N GLU A 144 -24.62 4.73 1.80
CA GLU A 144 -23.66 4.05 2.66
C GLU A 144 -22.52 5.03 3.00
N PRO A 145 -22.04 5.09 4.26
CA PRO A 145 -20.86 5.89 4.57
C PRO A 145 -19.64 5.37 3.84
N GLY A 146 -18.76 6.27 3.39
CA GLY A 146 -17.47 5.93 2.84
C GLY A 146 -16.55 5.37 3.93
N SER A 147 -15.64 4.47 3.55
CA SER A 147 -14.65 3.96 4.50
C SER A 147 -13.63 5.03 4.87
N GLU A 148 -13.16 5.00 6.12
CA GLU A 148 -12.11 5.89 6.60
C GLU A 148 -11.07 5.10 7.40
N ALA A 149 -9.82 5.53 7.32
CA ALA A 149 -8.73 4.91 8.05
C ALA A 149 -7.54 5.86 8.22
N TRP A 150 -6.77 5.62 9.27
CA TRP A 150 -5.41 6.12 9.37
C TRP A 150 -4.45 5.14 8.68
N LEU A 151 -3.66 5.65 7.75
CA LEU A 151 -2.66 4.90 7.02
C LEU A 151 -1.27 5.38 7.40
N ARG A 152 -0.36 4.45 7.52
CA ARG A 152 1.06 4.71 7.64
C ARG A 152 1.72 4.31 6.33
N LEU A 153 2.27 5.30 5.62
CA LEU A 153 3.06 5.09 4.43
C LEU A 153 4.52 5.00 4.83
N GLU A 154 5.21 3.97 4.39
CA GLU A 154 6.64 3.78 4.59
C GLU A 154 7.30 3.62 3.23
N LEU A 155 8.20 4.53 2.91
CA LEU A 155 9.04 4.38 1.73
C LEU A 155 10.11 3.35 2.06
N ARG A 156 9.93 2.16 1.54
CA ARG A 156 10.94 1.13 1.57
C ARG A 156 11.87 1.43 0.41
N LEU A 157 12.92 2.20 0.68
CA LEU A 157 13.88 2.57 -0.35
C LEU A 157 14.42 1.34 -1.03
N ILE A 158 14.22 1.31 -2.31
CA ILE A 158 14.85 0.41 -3.22
C ILE A 158 15.90 1.25 -3.91
N ALA A 159 17.17 1.01 -3.64
CA ALA A 159 18.20 1.40 -4.57
C ALA A 159 18.16 0.39 -5.70
N ASP A 160 18.21 0.86 -6.94
CA ASP A 160 18.32 -0.04 -8.08
C ASP A 160 19.62 -0.83 -8.02
N VAL A 161 20.68 -0.19 -7.49
CA VAL A 161 22.03 -0.75 -7.34
C VAL A 161 22.49 -0.63 -5.90
N GLY A 162 22.89 -1.75 -5.28
CA GLY A 162 23.48 -1.79 -3.96
C GLY A 162 24.97 -2.05 -4.01
N LEU A 163 25.80 -1.17 -3.41
CA LEU A 163 27.24 -1.40 -3.26
C LEU A 163 27.50 -2.21 -2.00
N VAL A 164 28.17 -3.33 -2.14
CA VAL A 164 28.62 -4.20 -1.03
C VAL A 164 30.13 -4.39 -1.11
N GLY A 165 30.78 -4.64 0.01
CA GLY A 165 32.23 -4.83 0.06
C GLY A 165 32.82 -4.47 1.42
N LEU A 166 34.05 -4.89 1.68
CA LEU A 166 34.75 -4.63 2.93
C LEU A 166 34.97 -3.11 3.18
N PRO A 167 35.22 -2.70 4.44
CA PRO A 167 35.63 -1.35 4.73
C PRO A 167 36.85 -0.94 3.90
N ASN A 168 36.89 0.31 3.45
CA ASN A 168 37.98 0.86 2.63
C ASN A 168 38.17 0.26 1.23
N ALA A 169 37.26 -0.62 0.75
CA ALA A 169 37.28 -1.10 -0.63
C ALA A 169 37.00 0.02 -1.67
N GLY A 170 36.54 1.19 -1.19
CA GLY A 170 36.29 2.37 -2.03
C GLY A 170 34.86 2.53 -2.49
N LYS A 171 33.87 1.96 -1.77
CA LYS A 171 32.44 2.06 -2.09
C LYS A 171 31.95 3.51 -2.18
N SER A 172 32.22 4.33 -1.17
CA SER A 172 31.80 5.73 -1.14
C SER A 172 32.52 6.59 -2.20
N THR A 173 33.77 6.23 -2.54
CA THR A 173 34.49 6.87 -3.63
C THR A 173 33.87 6.50 -4.98
N LEU A 174 33.51 5.23 -5.18
CA LEU A 174 32.82 4.77 -6.39
C LEU A 174 31.43 5.45 -6.50
N LEU A 175 30.69 5.51 -5.40
CA LEU A 175 29.42 6.22 -5.37
C LEU A 175 29.58 7.68 -5.86
N ALA A 176 30.57 8.41 -5.33
CA ALA A 176 30.84 9.79 -5.75
C ALA A 176 31.24 9.89 -7.23
N ALA A 177 31.99 8.90 -7.76
CA ALA A 177 32.46 8.90 -9.14
C ALA A 177 31.38 8.61 -10.18
N VAL A 178 30.30 7.90 -9.79
CA VAL A 178 29.22 7.51 -10.71
C VAL A 178 27.97 8.37 -10.60
N THR A 179 27.90 9.26 -9.61
CA THR A 179 26.73 10.13 -9.37
C THR A 179 26.96 11.55 -9.89
N SER A 180 25.91 12.14 -10.49
CA SER A 180 25.95 13.50 -11.04
C SER A 180 25.88 14.60 -9.97
N ALA A 181 25.47 14.30 -8.75
CA ALA A 181 25.35 15.22 -7.63
C ALA A 181 26.03 14.62 -6.40
N GLN A 182 26.46 15.49 -5.45
CA GLN A 182 27.01 14.99 -4.20
C GLN A 182 26.06 13.99 -3.54
N PRO A 183 26.55 12.79 -3.15
CA PRO A 183 25.76 11.80 -2.45
C PRO A 183 25.11 12.44 -1.22
N LYS A 184 23.84 12.22 -1.02
CA LYS A 184 23.12 12.73 0.15
C LYS A 184 23.09 11.64 1.21
N ILE A 185 23.50 12.03 2.41
CA ILE A 185 23.31 11.21 3.61
C ILE A 185 21.81 11.16 3.88
N ALA A 186 21.25 9.96 3.91
CA ALA A 186 19.85 9.74 4.23
C ALA A 186 19.75 9.27 5.69
N ASP A 187 19.05 10.09 6.50
CA ASP A 187 18.85 9.86 7.92
C ASP A 187 17.64 8.91 8.10
N TYR A 188 17.90 7.60 8.30
CA TYR A 188 16.86 6.60 8.48
C TYR A 188 16.67 6.28 9.96
N PRO A 189 15.44 6.40 10.49
CA PRO A 189 15.17 6.19 11.92
C PRO A 189 15.40 4.74 12.42
N PHE A 190 15.74 3.82 11.51
CA PHE A 190 16.01 2.42 11.83
C PHE A 190 17.41 1.94 11.43
N THR A 191 18.27 2.85 10.99
CA THR A 191 19.68 2.55 10.71
C THR A 191 20.55 3.27 11.72
N THR A 192 21.43 2.52 12.37
CA THR A 192 22.49 3.11 13.22
C THR A 192 23.63 3.72 12.38
N LEU A 193 23.62 3.46 11.07
CA LEU A 193 24.56 4.00 10.09
C LEU A 193 23.75 4.55 8.91
N GLU A 194 23.98 5.80 8.57
CA GLU A 194 23.31 6.52 7.50
C GLU A 194 23.83 6.05 6.13
N PRO A 195 23.01 5.42 5.25
CA PRO A 195 23.45 5.07 3.92
C PRO A 195 23.61 6.32 3.04
N ASN A 196 24.66 6.34 2.24
CA ASN A 196 24.83 7.37 1.22
C ASN A 196 24.08 6.92 -0.04
N LEU A 197 23.18 7.78 -0.50
CA LEU A 197 22.42 7.57 -1.72
C LEU A 197 22.86 8.52 -2.82
N GLY A 198 22.86 8.03 -4.05
CA GLY A 198 23.11 8.84 -5.23
C GLY A 198 22.21 8.43 -6.39
N VAL A 199 22.08 9.30 -7.36
CA VAL A 199 21.48 8.99 -8.66
C VAL A 199 22.63 8.76 -9.64
N MET A 200 22.70 7.55 -10.16
CA MET A 200 23.76 7.16 -11.09
C MET A 200 23.48 7.77 -12.47
N ASP A 201 24.50 8.34 -13.07
CA ASP A 201 24.49 8.85 -14.42
C ASP A 201 24.99 7.76 -15.37
N LEU A 202 24.12 7.26 -16.23
CA LEU A 202 24.47 6.21 -17.20
C LEU A 202 25.06 6.77 -18.51
N GLY A 203 25.12 8.10 -18.66
CA GLY A 203 25.59 8.78 -19.86
C GLY A 203 24.46 9.38 -20.69
N ASP A 204 24.83 10.09 -21.76
CA ASP A 204 23.91 10.91 -22.58
C ASP A 204 22.91 10.06 -23.39
N ASP A 205 23.22 8.81 -23.67
CA ASP A 205 22.42 7.90 -24.50
C ASP A 205 21.36 7.12 -23.67
N ASP A 206 21.40 7.21 -22.35
CA ASP A 206 20.47 6.47 -21.46
C ASP A 206 19.71 7.43 -20.54
N GLU A 207 18.41 7.57 -20.76
CA GLU A 207 17.55 8.45 -19.95
C GLU A 207 17.26 7.86 -18.54
N ARG A 208 17.62 6.61 -18.29
CA ARG A 208 17.42 5.99 -16.98
C ARG A 208 18.31 6.67 -15.95
N ARG A 209 17.77 6.88 -14.76
CA ARG A 209 18.44 7.50 -13.62
C ARG A 209 18.37 6.57 -12.42
N PRO A 210 19.06 5.39 -12.45
CA PRO A 210 18.99 4.43 -11.37
C PRO A 210 19.57 5.00 -10.07
N THR A 211 18.94 4.62 -8.97
CA THR A 211 19.42 4.96 -7.64
C THR A 211 20.48 3.96 -7.21
N ILE A 212 21.58 4.48 -6.67
CA ILE A 212 22.67 3.67 -6.12
C ILE A 212 22.86 3.97 -4.64
N ALA A 213 23.00 2.93 -3.84
CA ALA A 213 23.21 3.02 -2.39
C ALA A 213 24.58 2.47 -2.01
N ASP A 214 25.35 3.27 -1.25
CA ASP A 214 26.47 2.75 -0.47
C ASP A 214 25.91 2.12 0.79
N VAL A 215 26.06 0.81 0.87
CA VAL A 215 25.60 -0.02 1.96
C VAL A 215 26.75 -0.16 3.00
N PRO A 216 26.86 0.75 4.04
CA PRO A 216 27.90 0.66 5.04
C PRO A 216 27.62 -0.52 5.98
N GLY A 217 28.61 -1.29 6.37
CA GLY A 217 28.53 -2.14 7.56
C GLY A 217 28.49 -3.64 7.41
N LEU A 218 29.00 -4.20 6.31
CA LEU A 218 29.51 -5.57 6.36
C LEU A 218 30.84 -5.52 7.11
N ILE A 219 30.84 -5.82 8.39
CA ILE A 219 32.04 -5.83 9.25
C ILE A 219 32.21 -7.23 9.83
N GLU A 220 33.45 -7.70 9.88
CA GLU A 220 33.87 -8.87 10.64
C GLU A 220 33.20 -8.92 12.02
N GLY A 221 32.39 -9.96 12.28
CA GLY A 221 31.74 -10.18 13.56
C GLY A 221 30.23 -10.01 13.62
N ALA A 222 29.53 -9.67 12.53
CA ALA A 222 28.07 -9.61 12.50
C ALA A 222 27.42 -11.00 12.76
N SER A 223 28.10 -12.09 12.44
CA SER A 223 27.66 -13.46 12.73
C SER A 223 27.73 -13.85 14.21
N SER A 224 28.42 -13.07 15.05
CA SER A 224 28.61 -13.36 16.48
C SER A 224 27.63 -12.67 17.43
N GLY A 225 26.50 -12.16 16.94
CA GLY A 225 25.37 -11.81 17.81
C GLY A 225 25.24 -10.35 18.23
N ALA A 226 26.03 -9.43 17.73
CA ALA A 226 25.82 -7.99 17.94
C ALA A 226 24.89 -7.41 16.85
N GLY A 227 23.65 -7.67 16.95
CA GLY A 227 22.40 -7.26 16.28
C GLY A 227 22.32 -6.13 15.24
N LEU A 228 23.41 -5.66 14.63
CA LEU A 228 23.43 -4.55 13.67
C LEU A 228 23.32 -4.98 12.20
N GLY A 229 23.68 -6.23 11.87
CA GLY A 229 23.69 -6.74 10.49
C GLY A 229 22.29 -6.97 9.88
N HIS A 230 21.35 -7.49 10.67
CA HIS A 230 20.04 -7.91 10.16
C HIS A 230 19.11 -6.77 9.72
N ALA A 231 19.19 -5.62 10.33
CA ALA A 231 18.34 -4.47 9.91
C ALA A 231 18.81 -3.89 8.58
N PHE A 232 20.12 -3.98 8.34
CA PHE A 232 20.81 -3.40 7.22
C PHE A 232 20.73 -4.27 5.96
N LEU A 233 20.90 -5.58 6.08
CA LEU A 233 20.81 -6.53 4.98
C LEU A 233 19.40 -6.60 4.37
N ARG A 234 18.37 -6.23 5.12
CA ARG A 234 17.02 -5.98 4.57
C ARG A 234 16.96 -4.90 3.49
N HIS A 235 17.92 -3.99 3.44
CA HIS A 235 18.01 -3.00 2.37
C HIS A 235 18.65 -3.57 1.12
N VAL A 236 19.64 -4.47 1.29
CA VAL A 236 20.26 -5.25 0.20
C VAL A 236 19.25 -6.19 -0.46
N GLU A 237 18.33 -6.78 0.33
CA GLU A 237 17.22 -7.61 -0.18
C GLU A 237 16.38 -6.88 -1.24
N ARG A 238 16.34 -5.57 -1.23
CA ARG A 238 15.48 -4.74 -2.09
C ARG A 238 16.21 -4.01 -3.19
N THR A 239 17.49 -4.26 -3.37
CA THR A 239 18.22 -3.81 -4.55
C THR A 239 17.98 -4.78 -5.70
N ARG A 240 18.00 -4.28 -6.94
CA ARG A 240 17.84 -5.10 -8.15
C ARG A 240 19.14 -5.73 -8.58
N VAL A 241 20.23 -4.96 -8.53
CA VAL A 241 21.57 -5.35 -8.90
C VAL A 241 22.49 -5.13 -7.70
N LEU A 242 23.38 -6.07 -7.44
CA LEU A 242 24.44 -5.96 -6.45
C LEU A 242 25.76 -5.63 -7.16
N VAL A 243 26.48 -4.65 -6.65
CA VAL A 243 27.86 -4.35 -7.05
C VAL A 243 28.77 -4.66 -5.89
N HIS A 244 29.58 -5.69 -6.04
CA HIS A 244 30.57 -6.08 -5.06
C HIS A 244 31.90 -5.36 -5.35
N VAL A 245 32.25 -4.40 -4.49
CA VAL A 245 33.49 -3.62 -4.60
C VAL A 245 34.59 -4.34 -3.84
N VAL A 246 35.63 -4.76 -4.56
CA VAL A 246 36.81 -5.46 -4.02
C VAL A 246 38.04 -4.57 -4.12
N ASP A 247 38.86 -4.51 -3.07
CA ASP A 247 40.13 -3.78 -3.06
C ASP A 247 41.20 -4.54 -3.83
N GLY A 248 41.49 -4.12 -5.06
CA GLY A 248 42.52 -4.74 -5.87
C GLY A 248 43.95 -4.63 -5.32
N SER A 249 44.19 -3.72 -4.37
CA SER A 249 45.49 -3.57 -3.71
C SER A 249 45.67 -4.46 -2.46
N SER A 250 44.61 -5.17 -2.07
CA SER A 250 44.67 -6.12 -0.95
C SER A 250 45.68 -7.23 -1.18
N ARG A 251 46.10 -7.83 -0.10
CA ARG A 251 47.00 -9.01 -0.17
C ARG A 251 46.32 -10.22 -0.82
N ASP A 252 45.02 -10.33 -0.61
CA ASP A 252 44.22 -11.45 -1.12
C ASP A 252 42.82 -10.95 -1.53
N PRO A 253 42.66 -10.43 -2.76
CA PRO A 253 41.35 -9.98 -3.25
C PRO A 253 40.31 -11.11 -3.38
N ASP A 254 40.74 -12.36 -3.61
CA ASP A 254 39.85 -13.51 -3.69
C ASP A 254 39.24 -13.81 -2.32
N TRP A 255 40.03 -13.73 -1.25
CA TRP A 255 39.56 -13.91 0.13
C TRP A 255 38.52 -12.80 0.46
N GLU A 256 38.76 -11.52 0.12
CA GLU A 256 37.82 -10.45 0.35
C GLU A 256 36.49 -10.69 -0.36
N TYR A 257 36.55 -11.19 -1.57
CA TYR A 257 35.37 -11.54 -2.36
C TYR A 257 34.60 -12.70 -1.68
N ASP A 258 35.27 -13.74 -1.26
CA ASP A 258 34.62 -14.90 -0.64
C ASP A 258 33.98 -14.57 0.71
N VAL A 259 34.62 -13.75 1.55
CA VAL A 259 34.07 -13.28 2.84
C VAL A 259 32.74 -12.63 2.67
N ILE A 260 32.60 -11.69 1.74
CA ILE A 260 31.33 -10.98 1.48
C ILE A 260 30.26 -11.92 0.94
N ARG A 261 30.62 -12.84 0.06
CA ARG A 261 29.69 -13.84 -0.47
C ARG A 261 29.16 -14.78 0.62
N ASP A 262 30.04 -15.20 1.52
CA ASP A 262 29.64 -16.04 2.64
C ASP A 262 28.73 -15.29 3.63
N GLU A 263 28.98 -14.01 3.85
CA GLU A 263 28.12 -13.18 4.69
C GLU A 263 26.73 -12.97 4.06
N LEU A 264 26.66 -12.68 2.76
CA LEU A 264 25.39 -12.61 2.03
C LEU A 264 24.63 -13.94 2.08
N ARG A 265 25.33 -15.08 1.90
CA ARG A 265 24.75 -16.43 1.99
C ARG A 265 24.23 -16.75 3.38
N ALA A 266 24.95 -16.35 4.41
CA ALA A 266 24.56 -16.59 5.79
C ALA A 266 23.33 -15.79 6.21
N HIS A 267 23.13 -14.62 5.58
CA HIS A 267 21.96 -13.79 5.84
C HIS A 267 20.72 -14.28 5.08
N ASP A 268 20.81 -14.34 3.76
CA ASP A 268 19.76 -14.86 2.88
C ASP A 268 20.40 -15.45 1.60
N PRO A 269 20.34 -16.76 1.41
CA PRO A 269 20.85 -17.41 0.20
C PRO A 269 20.28 -16.82 -1.11
N ALA A 270 19.06 -16.29 -1.10
CA ALA A 270 18.41 -15.67 -2.28
C ALA A 270 19.15 -14.40 -2.77
N LEU A 271 19.97 -13.78 -1.94
CA LEU A 271 20.80 -12.64 -2.35
C LEU A 271 21.87 -13.03 -3.37
N LEU A 272 22.31 -14.27 -3.37
CA LEU A 272 23.28 -14.78 -4.34
C LEU A 272 22.67 -15.08 -5.72
N ASP A 273 21.35 -15.17 -5.80
CA ASP A 273 20.62 -15.34 -7.08
C ASP A 273 20.41 -14.02 -7.82
N LYS A 274 20.69 -12.90 -7.16
CA LYS A 274 20.57 -11.58 -7.78
C LYS A 274 21.68 -11.34 -8.82
N PRO A 275 21.39 -10.55 -9.87
CA PRO A 275 22.41 -10.07 -10.77
C PRO A 275 23.54 -9.37 -9.99
N MET A 276 24.77 -9.85 -10.12
CA MET A 276 25.91 -9.31 -9.39
C MET A 276 27.06 -8.95 -10.35
N LEU A 277 27.59 -7.74 -10.17
CA LEU A 277 28.80 -7.26 -10.85
C LEU A 277 29.91 -7.05 -9.83
N VAL A 278 31.10 -7.54 -10.10
CA VAL A 278 32.28 -7.29 -9.27
C VAL A 278 33.05 -6.09 -9.81
N ALA A 279 33.19 -5.05 -9.00
CA ALA A 279 34.03 -3.89 -9.27
C ALA A 279 35.38 -4.07 -8.56
N PHE A 280 36.39 -4.48 -9.32
CA PHE A 280 37.75 -4.61 -8.83
C PHE A 280 38.42 -3.23 -8.85
N ASN A 281 38.46 -2.59 -7.69
CA ASN A 281 38.82 -1.19 -7.54
C ASN A 281 40.34 -0.99 -7.29
N LYS A 282 40.79 0.25 -7.44
CA LYS A 282 42.17 0.72 -7.29
C LYS A 282 43.14 0.15 -8.32
N ILE A 283 42.65 -0.06 -9.55
CA ILE A 283 43.49 -0.57 -10.67
C ILE A 283 44.64 0.37 -11.05
N ASP A 284 44.61 1.61 -10.58
CA ASP A 284 45.72 2.57 -10.68
C ASP A 284 46.96 2.12 -9.94
N LEU A 285 46.85 1.22 -8.97
CA LEU A 285 47.98 0.71 -8.21
C LEU A 285 48.64 -0.49 -8.89
N PRO A 286 50.01 -0.57 -8.92
CA PRO A 286 50.72 -1.66 -9.58
C PRO A 286 50.38 -3.05 -9.02
N THR A 287 50.11 -3.15 -7.72
CA THR A 287 49.67 -4.39 -7.07
C THR A 287 48.35 -4.87 -7.61
N ALA A 288 47.38 -4.00 -7.78
CA ALA A 288 46.08 -4.34 -8.34
C ALA A 288 46.17 -4.73 -9.83
N GLN A 289 46.99 -4.02 -10.62
CA GLN A 289 47.27 -4.38 -12.02
C GLN A 289 47.83 -5.75 -12.17
N ALA A 290 48.74 -6.17 -11.27
CA ALA A 290 49.32 -7.49 -11.28
C ALA A 290 48.34 -8.61 -10.88
N ALA A 291 47.41 -8.32 -9.95
CA ALA A 291 46.42 -9.28 -9.44
C ALA A 291 45.23 -9.45 -10.39
N TRP A 292 44.88 -8.43 -11.18
CA TRP A 292 43.68 -8.40 -12.01
C TRP A 292 43.50 -9.59 -12.95
N PRO A 293 44.50 -10.02 -13.77
CA PRO A 293 44.28 -11.09 -14.73
C PRO A 293 43.89 -12.43 -14.08
N ALA A 294 44.49 -12.74 -12.93
CA ALA A 294 44.16 -13.95 -12.17
C ALA A 294 42.75 -13.86 -11.58
N PHE A 295 42.41 -12.74 -10.99
CA PHE A 295 41.10 -12.45 -10.41
C PHE A 295 39.98 -12.52 -11.46
N GLU A 296 40.15 -11.85 -12.60
CA GLU A 296 39.19 -11.87 -13.71
C GLU A 296 38.94 -13.30 -14.22
N HIS A 297 40.02 -14.07 -14.39
CA HIS A 297 39.89 -15.45 -14.85
C HIS A 297 39.12 -16.32 -13.85
N ALA A 298 39.33 -16.14 -12.55
CA ALA A 298 38.60 -16.84 -11.51
C ALA A 298 37.10 -16.51 -11.54
N ARG A 299 36.72 -15.20 -11.66
CA ARG A 299 35.33 -14.78 -11.74
C ARG A 299 34.64 -15.24 -13.01
N ALA A 300 35.36 -15.25 -14.14
CA ALA A 300 34.83 -15.78 -15.41
C ALA A 300 34.43 -17.25 -15.32
N LYS A 301 35.20 -18.09 -14.58
CA LYS A 301 34.84 -19.50 -14.30
C LYS A 301 33.56 -19.63 -13.49
N GLU A 302 33.30 -18.70 -12.58
CA GLU A 302 32.09 -18.65 -11.77
C GLU A 302 30.89 -18.01 -12.52
N LYS A 303 31.10 -17.56 -13.77
CA LYS A 303 30.12 -16.81 -14.58
C LYS A 303 29.66 -15.50 -13.92
N VAL A 304 30.49 -14.90 -13.10
CA VAL A 304 30.26 -13.59 -12.49
C VAL A 304 31.00 -12.54 -13.29
N GLY A 305 30.30 -11.48 -13.69
CA GLY A 305 30.89 -10.33 -14.39
C GLY A 305 31.85 -9.58 -13.47
N ALA A 306 33.04 -9.24 -13.96
CA ALA A 306 34.00 -8.42 -13.23
C ALA A 306 34.52 -7.28 -14.12
N VAL A 307 34.78 -6.11 -13.52
CA VAL A 307 35.30 -4.91 -14.19
C VAL A 307 36.40 -4.29 -13.32
N ALA A 308 37.56 -4.01 -13.93
CA ALA A 308 38.61 -3.26 -13.25
C ALA A 308 38.34 -1.76 -13.33
N ILE A 309 38.40 -1.08 -12.18
CA ILE A 309 38.13 0.37 -12.06
C ILE A 309 39.16 1.07 -11.17
N SER A 310 39.34 2.34 -11.40
CA SER A 310 39.85 3.27 -10.39
C SER A 310 38.79 4.28 -10.06
N ALA A 311 38.11 4.10 -8.94
CA ALA A 311 37.11 5.07 -8.48
C ALA A 311 37.69 6.47 -8.21
N GLN A 312 39.01 6.56 -7.95
CA GLN A 312 39.70 7.81 -7.70
C GLN A 312 40.11 8.54 -8.95
N LEU A 313 40.60 7.83 -9.97
CA LEU A 313 41.08 8.42 -11.23
C LEU A 313 40.02 8.43 -12.33
N GLY A 314 38.97 7.65 -12.19
CA GLY A 314 37.87 7.52 -13.19
C GLY A 314 38.12 6.43 -14.23
N ASP A 315 39.25 5.70 -14.14
CA ASP A 315 39.54 4.63 -15.09
C ASP A 315 38.52 3.49 -14.98
N GLY A 316 38.01 3.00 -16.10
CA GLY A 316 37.06 1.91 -16.16
C GLY A 316 35.63 2.26 -15.75
N ILE A 317 35.35 3.50 -15.31
CA ILE A 317 34.01 3.91 -14.84
C ILE A 317 32.97 3.87 -15.98
N ALA A 318 33.32 4.22 -17.21
CA ALA A 318 32.42 4.10 -18.35
C ALA A 318 31.98 2.64 -18.57
N ALA A 319 32.95 1.72 -18.68
CA ALA A 319 32.65 0.29 -18.82
C ALA A 319 31.87 -0.30 -17.64
N PHE A 320 32.07 0.21 -16.43
CA PHE A 320 31.28 -0.14 -15.26
C PHE A 320 29.82 0.29 -15.41
N ARG A 321 29.59 1.56 -15.83
CA ARG A 321 28.23 2.11 -16.07
C ARG A 321 27.49 1.29 -17.13
N ASP A 322 28.13 0.99 -18.27
CA ASP A 322 27.54 0.20 -19.36
C ASP A 322 27.13 -1.20 -18.86
N ARG A 323 27.97 -1.85 -18.06
CA ARG A 323 27.65 -3.18 -17.52
C ARG A 323 26.52 -3.14 -16.51
N VAL A 324 26.48 -2.14 -15.64
CA VAL A 324 25.36 -1.96 -14.72
C VAL A 324 24.07 -1.66 -15.47
N ALA A 325 24.12 -0.79 -16.48
CA ALA A 325 22.97 -0.47 -17.36
C ALA A 325 22.41 -1.72 -18.03
N ALA A 326 23.27 -2.61 -18.53
CA ALA A 326 22.87 -3.86 -19.17
C ALA A 326 22.26 -4.88 -18.19
N MET A 327 22.54 -4.76 -16.89
CA MET A 327 21.98 -5.64 -15.86
C MET A 327 20.67 -5.10 -15.27
N LEU A 328 20.38 -3.83 -15.45
CA LEU A 328 19.13 -3.23 -15.03
C LEU A 328 18.03 -3.53 -16.06
N PRO A 329 16.85 -3.99 -15.62
CA PRO A 329 15.73 -4.22 -16.52
C PRO A 329 15.33 -2.91 -17.22
N ASP A 330 14.94 -2.99 -18.48
CA ASP A 330 14.41 -1.84 -19.21
C ASP A 330 13.14 -1.30 -18.54
N ALA A 331 12.90 0.01 -18.65
CA ALA A 331 11.68 0.63 -18.10
C ALA A 331 10.39 0.00 -18.68
N THR A 332 10.47 -0.61 -19.87
CA THR A 332 9.39 -1.34 -20.52
C THR A 332 9.14 -2.74 -19.92
N ASP A 333 10.15 -3.39 -19.37
CA ASP A 333 9.97 -4.67 -18.65
C ASP A 333 9.31 -4.49 -17.27
N LEU A 334 9.28 -3.26 -16.77
CA LEU A 334 8.49 -2.87 -15.60
C LEU A 334 6.99 -2.69 -15.94
N ALA A 335 6.63 -2.67 -17.22
CA ALA A 335 5.27 -2.45 -17.73
C ALA A 335 4.46 -3.74 -17.95
N ALA A 336 5.06 -4.92 -17.89
CA ALA A 336 4.29 -6.13 -17.66
C ALA A 336 4.10 -6.23 -16.13
N PRO A 337 2.90 -5.90 -15.60
CA PRO A 337 2.61 -6.39 -14.28
C PRO A 337 2.83 -7.90 -14.40
N PRO A 338 3.52 -8.57 -13.46
CA PRO A 338 3.26 -9.98 -13.26
C PRO A 338 1.74 -10.04 -13.24
N GLU A 339 1.15 -10.91 -14.05
CA GLU A 339 -0.29 -11.23 -13.97
C GLU A 339 -0.63 -11.14 -12.50
N PRO A 340 -1.57 -10.28 -12.08
CA PRO A 340 -1.67 -9.86 -10.71
C PRO A 340 -1.50 -11.12 -9.88
N ALA A 341 -0.30 -11.27 -9.30
CA ALA A 341 -0.04 -12.27 -8.29
C ALA A 341 -1.10 -11.91 -7.28
N GLY A 342 -2.23 -12.54 -7.44
CA GLY A 342 -3.58 -12.17 -7.09
C GLY A 342 -3.52 -10.82 -6.42
N VAL A 343 -4.21 -9.80 -6.93
CA VAL A 343 -4.72 -8.78 -6.05
C VAL A 343 -4.66 -9.46 -4.71
N VAL A 344 -3.85 -8.95 -3.75
CA VAL A 344 -4.09 -9.33 -2.38
C VAL A 344 -5.48 -8.81 -2.17
N VAL A 345 -6.42 -9.53 -2.76
CA VAL A 345 -7.75 -9.64 -2.29
C VAL A 345 -7.42 -10.08 -0.90
N HIS A 346 -7.40 -9.11 0.06
CA HIS A 346 -7.81 -9.49 1.36
C HIS A 346 -8.98 -10.42 1.03
N ARG A 347 -8.71 -11.71 1.01
CA ARG A 347 -9.76 -12.66 1.20
C ARG A 347 -10.29 -12.20 2.52
N ILE A 348 -11.24 -11.28 2.40
CA ILE A 348 -12.29 -11.20 3.38
C ILE A 348 -12.63 -12.65 3.43
N GLU A 349 -12.09 -13.31 4.46
CA GLU A 349 -12.53 -14.65 4.82
C GLU A 349 -13.99 -14.58 4.53
N ALA A 350 -14.51 -15.51 3.70
CA ALA A 350 -15.92 -15.56 3.44
C ALA A 350 -16.53 -15.68 4.84
N MET A 351 -16.65 -14.54 5.50
CA MET A 351 -17.44 -14.42 6.69
C MET A 351 -18.79 -14.82 6.17
N THR A 352 -19.14 -16.06 6.45
CA THR A 352 -20.49 -16.56 6.41
C THR A 352 -21.37 -15.37 6.71
N ASP A 353 -22.49 -15.21 6.01
CA ASP A 353 -23.52 -14.16 6.23
C ASP A 353 -24.01 -14.13 7.69
N GLY A 354 -23.17 -14.55 8.61
CA GLY A 354 -23.35 -14.65 10.03
C GLY A 354 -23.19 -13.29 10.74
N PHE A 355 -23.81 -13.19 11.87
CA PHE A 355 -23.62 -12.10 12.81
C PHE A 355 -23.07 -12.66 14.13
N SER A 356 -22.43 -11.80 14.93
CA SER A 356 -22.05 -12.09 16.32
C SER A 356 -22.65 -11.06 17.25
N LEU A 357 -22.89 -11.50 18.49
CA LEU A 357 -23.35 -10.64 19.56
C LEU A 357 -22.24 -10.55 20.60
N ASP A 358 -21.83 -9.33 20.89
CA ASP A 358 -20.86 -9.02 21.95
C ASP A 358 -21.50 -8.06 22.95
N ARG A 359 -21.04 -8.04 24.21
CA ARG A 359 -21.40 -6.99 25.17
C ARG A 359 -20.26 -6.02 25.33
N ASP A 360 -20.54 -4.73 25.16
CA ASP A 360 -19.59 -3.66 25.43
C ASP A 360 -19.32 -3.53 26.95
N ALA A 361 -18.28 -2.82 27.31
CA ALA A 361 -17.93 -2.53 28.70
C ALA A 361 -19.08 -1.85 29.48
N ASP A 362 -19.93 -1.12 28.77
CA ASP A 362 -21.11 -0.43 29.31
C ASP A 362 -22.34 -1.34 29.45
N GLY A 363 -22.21 -2.64 29.14
CA GLY A 363 -23.31 -3.63 29.22
C GLY A 363 -24.23 -3.62 28.00
N VAL A 364 -24.07 -2.70 27.05
CA VAL A 364 -24.86 -2.60 25.81
C VAL A 364 -24.51 -3.76 24.89
N VAL A 365 -25.54 -4.41 24.33
CA VAL A 365 -25.30 -5.48 23.34
C VAL A 365 -25.02 -4.89 21.98
N ARG A 366 -23.89 -5.33 21.42
CA ARG A 366 -23.45 -4.96 20.07
C ARG A 366 -23.66 -6.12 19.13
N VAL A 367 -24.37 -5.87 18.03
CA VAL A 367 -24.51 -6.78 16.90
C VAL A 367 -23.45 -6.46 15.87
N ARG A 368 -22.59 -7.42 15.58
CA ARG A 368 -21.58 -7.32 14.51
C ARG A 368 -21.95 -8.22 13.35
N GLY A 369 -21.82 -7.70 12.14
CA GLY A 369 -22.07 -8.45 10.92
C GLY A 369 -22.20 -7.50 9.74
N ARG A 370 -21.35 -7.66 8.75
CA ARG A 370 -21.22 -6.72 7.61
C ARG A 370 -22.56 -6.40 6.94
N ARG A 371 -23.42 -7.41 6.80
CA ARG A 371 -24.72 -7.25 6.14
C ARG A 371 -25.67 -6.39 6.99
N ILE A 372 -25.79 -6.70 8.28
CA ILE A 372 -26.75 -6.01 9.14
C ILE A 372 -26.26 -4.59 9.51
N GLU A 373 -24.97 -4.41 9.71
CA GLU A 373 -24.37 -3.08 9.94
C GLU A 373 -24.60 -2.16 8.73
N ARG A 374 -24.42 -2.68 7.51
CA ARG A 374 -24.73 -1.95 6.27
C ARG A 374 -26.21 -1.61 6.19
N SER A 375 -27.09 -2.57 6.47
CA SER A 375 -28.53 -2.33 6.43
C SER A 375 -28.94 -1.28 7.45
N ALA A 376 -28.39 -1.30 8.66
CA ALA A 376 -28.60 -0.28 9.68
C ALA A 376 -28.15 1.11 9.19
N ALA A 377 -26.93 1.23 8.63
CA ALA A 377 -26.41 2.48 8.13
C ALA A 377 -27.23 3.08 6.97
N GLN A 378 -27.83 2.22 6.15
CA GLN A 378 -28.68 2.63 5.03
C GLN A 378 -30.16 2.87 5.38
N THR A 379 -30.56 2.56 6.61
CA THR A 379 -31.94 2.72 7.07
C THR A 379 -32.17 4.16 7.56
N ASN A 380 -33.27 4.76 7.10
CA ASN A 380 -33.74 6.02 7.68
C ASN A 380 -34.72 5.74 8.82
N PHE A 381 -34.24 5.77 10.06
CA PHE A 381 -35.05 5.48 11.25
C PHE A 381 -36.08 6.59 11.57
N ASP A 382 -35.98 7.78 10.97
CA ASP A 382 -36.99 8.83 11.10
C ASP A 382 -38.29 8.50 10.35
N VAL A 383 -38.26 7.48 9.48
CA VAL A 383 -39.42 7.02 8.69
C VAL A 383 -39.85 5.66 9.22
N GLU A 384 -41.03 5.59 9.82
CA GLU A 384 -41.62 4.38 10.44
C GLU A 384 -41.56 3.15 9.50
N GLU A 385 -41.94 3.34 8.24
CA GLU A 385 -41.91 2.27 7.22
C GLU A 385 -40.50 1.69 6.98
N SER A 386 -39.44 2.54 7.09
CA SER A 386 -38.03 2.10 7.01
C SER A 386 -37.66 1.29 8.23
N ALA A 387 -38.03 1.75 9.41
CA ALA A 387 -37.76 1.07 10.68
C ALA A 387 -38.42 -0.30 10.73
N GLU A 388 -39.72 -0.40 10.36
CA GLU A 388 -40.41 -1.68 10.26
C GLU A 388 -39.76 -2.66 9.27
N ARG A 389 -39.28 -2.14 8.15
CA ARG A 389 -38.57 -2.96 7.17
C ARG A 389 -37.27 -3.53 7.76
N PHE A 390 -36.53 -2.69 8.48
CA PHE A 390 -35.29 -3.10 9.15
C PHE A 390 -35.58 -4.15 10.24
N GLN A 391 -36.62 -3.99 11.02
CA GLN A 391 -37.07 -4.99 12.00
C GLN A 391 -37.40 -6.35 11.35
N ARG A 392 -38.10 -6.32 10.21
CA ARG A 392 -38.36 -7.55 9.42
C ARG A 392 -37.09 -8.20 8.90
N GLU A 393 -36.07 -7.43 8.59
CA GLU A 393 -34.76 -7.97 8.20
C GLU A 393 -34.02 -8.61 9.38
N LEU A 394 -34.03 -7.98 10.56
CA LEU A 394 -33.51 -8.57 11.80
C LEU A 394 -34.17 -9.91 12.12
N ALA A 395 -35.50 -9.99 12.00
CA ALA A 395 -36.26 -11.22 12.20
C ALA A 395 -35.88 -12.31 11.20
N ARG A 396 -35.75 -11.94 9.91
CA ARG A 396 -35.38 -12.89 8.85
C ARG A 396 -33.96 -13.44 9.02
N LEU A 397 -33.04 -12.66 9.56
CA LEU A 397 -31.67 -13.08 9.86
C LEU A 397 -31.57 -13.83 11.19
N GLY A 398 -32.65 -13.89 11.98
CA GLY A 398 -32.70 -14.54 13.28
C GLY A 398 -32.00 -13.77 14.39
N ILE A 399 -31.64 -12.51 14.15
CA ILE A 399 -30.92 -11.64 15.10
C ILE A 399 -31.84 -11.33 16.29
N ASP A 400 -33.11 -11.08 16.04
CA ASP A 400 -34.12 -10.84 17.07
C ASP A 400 -34.22 -11.99 18.06
N ARG A 401 -34.16 -13.25 17.61
CA ARG A 401 -34.19 -14.45 18.44
C ARG A 401 -32.93 -14.54 19.30
N GLU A 402 -31.78 -14.27 18.76
CA GLU A 402 -30.53 -14.34 19.48
C GLU A 402 -30.41 -13.19 20.51
N LEU A 403 -30.89 -11.98 20.19
CA LEU A 403 -30.97 -10.86 21.15
C LEU A 403 -31.85 -11.21 22.37
N ARG A 404 -33.02 -11.84 22.15
CA ARG A 404 -33.87 -12.32 23.23
C ARG A 404 -33.21 -13.41 24.06
N ARG A 405 -32.49 -14.35 23.42
CA ARG A 405 -31.68 -15.37 24.13
C ARG A 405 -30.60 -14.76 25.00
N ALA A 406 -30.01 -13.64 24.52
CA ALA A 406 -29.03 -12.87 25.26
C ALA A 406 -29.63 -12.06 26.43
N GLY A 407 -30.97 -12.12 26.60
CA GLY A 407 -31.68 -11.47 27.72
C GLY A 407 -32.01 -10.00 27.50
N ILE A 408 -32.09 -9.55 26.23
CA ILE A 408 -32.49 -8.18 25.88
C ILE A 408 -34.00 -8.04 26.08
N ALA A 409 -34.40 -7.04 26.87
CA ALA A 409 -35.77 -6.67 27.15
C ALA A 409 -36.20 -5.40 26.38
N ALA A 410 -37.50 -5.14 26.34
CA ALA A 410 -37.99 -3.89 25.76
C ALA A 410 -37.47 -2.69 26.54
N GLY A 411 -36.94 -1.68 25.83
CA GLY A 411 -36.27 -0.53 26.40
C GLY A 411 -34.74 -0.63 26.46
N ASP A 412 -34.15 -1.83 26.23
CA ASP A 412 -32.72 -1.98 26.23
C ASP A 412 -32.09 -1.40 24.94
N LEU A 413 -30.88 -0.86 25.09
CA LEU A 413 -30.12 -0.35 23.96
C LEU A 413 -29.37 -1.47 23.25
N VAL A 414 -29.47 -1.49 21.92
CA VAL A 414 -28.73 -2.39 21.03
C VAL A 414 -27.95 -1.55 20.04
N ARG A 415 -26.65 -1.84 19.88
CA ARG A 415 -25.77 -1.14 18.97
C ARG A 415 -25.49 -2.00 17.74
N ILE A 416 -25.77 -1.47 16.53
CA ILE A 416 -25.52 -2.14 15.25
C ILE A 416 -24.65 -1.23 14.38
N GLY A 417 -23.35 -1.55 14.24
CA GLY A 417 -22.37 -0.64 13.63
C GLY A 417 -22.26 0.67 14.40
N SER A 418 -22.57 1.78 13.75
CA SER A 418 -22.60 3.13 14.34
C SER A 418 -24.00 3.57 14.83
N VAL A 419 -25.03 2.72 14.69
CA VAL A 419 -26.41 3.04 15.01
C VAL A 419 -26.77 2.46 16.38
N GLU A 420 -27.35 3.27 17.26
CA GLU A 420 -27.92 2.85 18.53
C GLU A 420 -29.44 2.82 18.41
N LEU A 421 -30.04 1.71 18.82
CA LEU A 421 -31.47 1.47 18.73
C LEU A 421 -31.97 1.05 20.09
N GLU A 422 -33.11 1.58 20.50
CA GLU A 422 -33.86 1.07 21.62
C GLU A 422 -34.66 -0.14 21.15
N TRP A 423 -34.52 -1.28 21.88
CA TRP A 423 -35.22 -2.51 21.53
C TRP A 423 -36.66 -2.42 21.94
N GLU A 424 -37.61 -2.47 21.02
CA GLU A 424 -39.02 -2.49 21.27
C GLU A 424 -39.58 -3.89 21.06
N ALA A 425 -40.52 -4.31 21.94
CA ALA A 425 -41.27 -5.53 21.75
C ALA A 425 -42.17 -5.38 20.50
N GLN A 426 -42.19 -6.39 19.63
CA GLN A 426 -42.99 -6.31 18.41
C GLN A 426 -44.49 -6.25 18.76
N PRO A 427 -45.31 -5.44 18.02
CA PRO A 427 -46.74 -5.24 18.33
C PRO A 427 -47.60 -6.51 18.36
N TRP A 428 -47.17 -7.58 17.64
CA TRP A 428 -47.88 -8.86 17.61
C TRP A 428 -47.57 -9.81 18.75
N GLU A 429 -46.70 -9.44 19.65
CA GLU A 429 -46.41 -10.21 20.87
C GLU A 429 -47.22 -9.76 22.10
N ARG A 430 -48.08 -8.78 21.94
CA ARG A 430 -49.02 -8.31 22.95
C ARG A 430 -50.33 -9.10 22.87
N VAL A 431 -50.27 -10.43 22.93
CA VAL A 431 -51.46 -11.26 23.16
C VAL A 431 -51.18 -12.21 24.33
#